data_b82d6e87012efce5ec631b6d2a827cc0
#
_entry.id   b82d6e87012efce5ec631b6d2a827cc0
#
_cell.length_a   1.000
_cell.length_b   1.000
_cell.length_c   1.000
_cell.angle_alpha   90.00
_cell.angle_beta   90.00
_cell.angle_gamma   90.00
#
_symmetry.space_group_name_H-M   'P 1'
#
loop_
_entity.id
_entity.type
_entity.pdbx_description
1 polymer ?
#
loop_
_entity_poly.entity_id
_entity_poly.type
_entity_poly.pdbx_seq_one_letter_code
_entity_poly.pdbx_strand_id
1 'polypeptide(L)'
;MRKSPILVFESSAFMSVPGEDEATNPGIFGKALAQWLSTQLHLSGVAANEVIPEDFGWVIPVKSEPYSLRIACSSGETPNSWMVFAFAEGGLLSRIFGRDKSGEALNSLYASVRRCLEAESSVTGIREEA
;
A
#
# COMPACT_ATOMS: atom_id res chain seq x y z
N MET A 1 -5.07 4.97 14.69
CA MET A 1 -4.84 4.63 13.26
C MET A 1 -5.41 3.25 12.97
N ARG A 2 -6.18 3.14 11.92
CA ARG A 2 -6.68 1.85 11.45
C ARG A 2 -5.80 1.30 10.34
N LYS A 3 -5.69 0.00 10.27
CA LYS A 3 -4.85 -0.66 9.30
C LYS A 3 -5.52 -1.95 8.82
N SER A 4 -5.34 -2.27 7.53
CA SER A 4 -5.76 -3.54 6.96
C SER A 4 -4.82 -4.67 7.39
N PRO A 5 -5.16 -5.93 7.12
CA PRO A 5 -4.16 -7.00 7.15
C PRO A 5 -3.00 -6.67 6.22
N ILE A 6 -1.85 -7.26 6.48
CA ILE A 6 -0.68 -7.11 5.62
C ILE A 6 -0.74 -8.21 4.56
N LEU A 7 -0.64 -7.82 3.29
CA LEU A 7 -0.49 -8.78 2.19
C LEU A 7 1.00 -9.02 1.98
N VAL A 8 1.38 -10.28 2.04
CA VAL A 8 2.75 -10.72 1.80
C VAL A 8 2.74 -11.60 0.56
N PHE A 9 3.69 -11.38 -0.32
CA PHE A 9 3.74 -12.13 -1.59
C PHE A 9 5.15 -12.12 -2.16
N GLU A 10 5.36 -12.92 -3.19
CA GLU A 10 6.63 -12.99 -3.91
C GLU A 10 6.43 -12.52 -5.36
N SER A 11 7.41 -11.79 -5.86
CA SER A 11 7.47 -11.40 -7.28
C SER A 11 8.88 -10.96 -7.63
N SER A 12 9.37 -11.39 -8.77
CA SER A 12 10.65 -10.94 -9.32
C SER A 12 10.49 -9.74 -10.27
N ALA A 13 9.26 -9.27 -10.48
CA ALA A 13 8.99 -8.18 -11.41
C ALA A 13 9.35 -6.79 -10.86
N PHE A 14 9.40 -6.64 -9.54
CA PHE A 14 9.64 -5.34 -8.91
C PHE A 14 11.12 -5.22 -8.54
N MET A 15 11.82 -4.37 -9.27
CA MET A 15 13.27 -4.21 -9.12
C MET A 15 13.59 -3.20 -8.02
N SER A 16 14.53 -3.57 -7.14
CA SER A 16 15.12 -2.64 -6.20
C SER A 16 16.25 -1.89 -6.89
N VAL A 17 16.26 -0.56 -6.76
CA VAL A 17 17.29 0.27 -7.37
C VAL A 17 18.32 0.65 -6.31
N PRO A 18 19.62 0.48 -6.56
CA PRO A 18 20.66 0.90 -5.60
C PRO A 18 20.48 2.38 -5.23
N GLY A 19 20.48 2.67 -3.94
CA GLY A 19 20.31 4.02 -3.41
C GLY A 19 18.87 4.42 -3.13
N GLU A 20 17.89 3.67 -3.58
CA GLU A 20 16.49 3.98 -3.33
C GLU A 20 16.16 3.98 -1.81
N ASP A 21 16.83 3.14 -1.05
CA ASP A 21 16.64 3.01 0.40
C ASP A 21 17.27 4.15 1.20
N GLU A 22 17.95 5.08 0.56
CA GLU A 22 18.41 6.31 1.21
C GLU A 22 17.24 7.24 1.54
N ALA A 23 16.15 7.14 0.79
CA ALA A 23 14.94 7.92 1.03
C ALA A 23 14.01 7.28 2.07
N THR A 24 14.21 6.01 2.38
CA THR A 24 13.47 5.27 3.40
C THR A 24 14.41 4.96 4.57
N ASN A 25 14.74 3.70 4.77
CA ASN A 25 15.77 3.25 5.73
C ASN A 25 16.59 2.16 5.07
N PRO A 26 17.85 1.95 5.50
CA PRO A 26 18.72 0.95 4.88
C PRO A 26 18.03 -0.41 4.75
N GLY A 27 18.02 -0.96 3.54
CA GLY A 27 17.41 -2.24 3.23
C GLY A 27 15.91 -2.22 2.95
N ILE A 28 15.27 -1.06 2.99
CA ILE A 28 13.83 -0.94 2.74
C ILE A 28 13.58 -0.41 1.33
N PHE A 29 13.08 -1.29 0.48
CA PHE A 29 12.77 -1.02 -0.92
C PHE A 29 11.27 -1.10 -1.16
N GLY A 30 10.81 -0.84 -2.36
CA GLY A 30 9.39 -0.95 -2.72
C GLY A 30 8.91 0.11 -3.68
N LYS A 31 9.78 0.97 -4.20
CA LYS A 31 9.39 2.06 -5.09
C LYS A 31 8.74 1.54 -6.38
N ALA A 32 9.36 0.56 -7.03
CA ALA A 32 8.83 -0.01 -8.28
C ALA A 32 7.46 -0.66 -8.05
N LEU A 33 7.32 -1.40 -6.95
CA LEU A 33 6.04 -1.99 -6.55
C LEU A 33 4.98 -0.91 -6.33
N ALA A 34 5.32 0.13 -5.59
CA ALA A 34 4.38 1.21 -5.29
C ALA A 34 3.95 1.95 -6.56
N GLN A 35 4.88 2.24 -7.46
CA GLN A 35 4.58 2.92 -8.72
C GLN A 35 3.66 2.06 -9.59
N TRP A 36 3.94 0.77 -9.70
CA TRP A 36 3.08 -0.17 -10.44
C TRP A 36 1.69 -0.23 -9.83
N LEU A 37 1.60 -0.41 -8.52
CA LEU A 37 0.32 -0.52 -7.83
C LEU A 37 -0.51 0.76 -7.95
N SER A 38 0.12 1.92 -7.81
CA SER A 38 -0.56 3.21 -7.98
C SER A 38 -1.17 3.32 -9.38
N THR A 39 -0.43 2.91 -10.40
CA THR A 39 -0.92 2.91 -11.78
C THR A 39 -2.12 1.97 -11.94
N GLN A 40 -2.03 0.75 -11.41
CA GLN A 40 -3.13 -0.23 -11.51
C GLN A 40 -4.38 0.26 -10.79
N LEU A 41 -4.22 0.85 -9.62
CA LEU A 41 -5.35 1.41 -8.86
C LEU A 41 -5.99 2.56 -9.61
N HIS A 42 -5.19 3.45 -10.18
CA HIS A 42 -5.68 4.58 -10.95
C HIS A 42 -6.50 4.09 -12.16
N LEU A 43 -6.01 3.07 -12.86
CA LEU A 43 -6.73 2.47 -14.00
C LEU A 43 -8.04 1.82 -13.59
N SER A 44 -8.17 1.38 -12.35
CA SER A 44 -9.42 0.80 -11.84
C SER A 44 -10.33 1.82 -11.16
N GLY A 45 -10.01 3.11 -11.25
CA GLY A 45 -10.87 4.17 -10.75
C GLY A 45 -10.59 4.64 -9.32
N VAL A 46 -9.51 4.16 -8.71
CA VAL A 46 -9.11 4.61 -7.38
C VAL A 46 -8.29 5.89 -7.49
N ALA A 47 -8.56 6.86 -6.64
CA ALA A 47 -7.86 8.16 -6.66
C ALA A 47 -6.48 8.05 -5.98
N ALA A 48 -5.61 7.22 -6.56
CA ALA A 48 -4.25 7.03 -6.07
C ALA A 48 -3.35 8.15 -6.59
N ASN A 49 -2.55 8.70 -5.69
CA ASN A 49 -1.66 9.81 -5.97
C ASN A 49 -0.20 9.35 -6.13
N GLU A 50 0.68 10.32 -6.32
CA GLU A 50 2.10 10.11 -6.51
C GLU A 50 2.74 9.42 -5.29
N VAL A 51 3.63 8.48 -5.57
CA VAL A 51 4.32 7.70 -4.55
C VAL A 51 5.33 8.56 -3.78
N ILE A 52 5.31 8.44 -2.46
CA ILE A 52 6.23 9.18 -1.59
C ILE A 52 7.01 8.22 -0.67
N PRO A 53 8.27 8.55 -0.32
CA PRO A 53 9.04 7.73 0.62
C PRO A 53 8.70 8.07 2.07
N GLU A 54 8.70 7.04 2.89
CA GLU A 54 8.58 7.14 4.35
C GLU A 54 9.61 6.19 4.97
N ASP A 55 9.85 6.29 6.26
CA ASP A 55 10.86 5.46 6.93
C ASP A 55 10.62 3.96 6.74
N PHE A 56 9.38 3.55 6.70
CA PHE A 56 8.96 2.14 6.65
C PHE A 56 8.70 1.61 5.25
N GLY A 57 8.84 2.44 4.22
CA GLY A 57 8.61 2.00 2.84
C GLY A 57 8.14 3.12 1.93
N TRP A 58 7.56 2.74 0.81
CA TRP A 58 7.02 3.65 -0.19
C TRP A 58 5.50 3.70 -0.06
N VAL A 59 4.95 4.89 -0.01
CA VAL A 59 3.55 5.12 0.34
C VAL A 59 2.80 5.72 -0.83
N ILE A 60 1.59 5.21 -1.08
CA ILE A 60 0.67 5.74 -2.07
C ILE A 60 -0.46 6.45 -1.33
N PRO A 61 -0.52 7.79 -1.36
CA PRO A 61 -1.69 8.49 -0.81
C PRO A 61 -2.92 8.23 -1.67
N VAL A 62 -4.07 8.04 -1.03
CA VAL A 62 -5.34 7.78 -1.72
C VAL A 62 -6.40 8.71 -1.15
N LYS A 63 -7.07 9.43 -2.03
CA LYS A 63 -8.21 10.25 -1.63
C LYS A 63 -9.46 9.40 -1.52
N SER A 64 -10.07 9.42 -0.35
CA SER A 64 -11.35 8.76 -0.09
C SER A 64 -12.15 9.65 0.87
N GLU A 65 -12.62 10.77 0.36
CA GLU A 65 -13.29 11.78 1.17
C GLU A 65 -14.35 11.17 2.10
N PRO A 66 -14.39 11.54 3.37
CA PRO A 66 -13.55 12.57 4.02
C PRO A 66 -12.26 12.01 4.61
N TYR A 67 -11.85 10.81 4.23
CA TYR A 67 -10.71 10.10 4.82
C TYR A 67 -9.46 10.25 3.99
N SER A 68 -8.33 10.33 4.68
CA SER A 68 -7.01 10.26 4.08
C SER A 68 -6.51 8.83 4.25
N LEU A 69 -6.49 8.08 3.17
CA LEU A 69 -6.02 6.70 3.16
C LEU A 69 -4.64 6.62 2.53
N ARG A 70 -3.88 5.63 2.92
CA ARG A 70 -2.54 5.40 2.39
C ARG A 70 -2.29 3.91 2.22
N ILE A 71 -1.43 3.59 1.28
CA ILE A 71 -0.97 2.22 1.06
C ILE A 71 0.54 2.20 1.27
N ALA A 72 1.02 1.32 2.12
CA ALA A 72 2.45 1.14 2.36
C ALA A 72 2.95 -0.05 1.57
N CYS A 73 4.05 0.14 0.85
CA CYS A 73 4.71 -0.90 0.07
C CYS A 73 6.16 -1.00 0.54
N SER A 74 6.60 -2.20 0.89
CA SER A 74 7.98 -2.40 1.32
C SER A 74 8.49 -3.78 0.94
N SER A 75 9.82 -3.92 0.95
CA SER A 75 10.45 -5.22 0.77
C SER A 75 10.24 -6.09 2.00
N GLY A 76 10.13 -7.40 1.77
CA GLY A 76 10.01 -8.38 2.84
C GLY A 76 11.37 -8.88 3.32
N GLU A 77 11.34 -9.97 4.08
CA GLU A 77 12.54 -10.53 4.72
C GLU A 77 13.47 -11.28 3.76
N THR A 78 12.91 -11.80 2.67
CA THR A 78 13.68 -12.56 1.68
C THR A 78 13.71 -11.85 0.34
N PRO A 79 14.71 -12.14 -0.53
CA PRO A 79 14.72 -11.56 -1.87
C PRO A 79 13.42 -11.84 -2.61
N ASN A 80 12.94 -10.86 -3.35
CA ASN A 80 11.69 -10.94 -4.12
C ASN A 80 10.43 -11.13 -3.27
N SER A 81 10.49 -10.95 -1.96
CA SER A 81 9.29 -10.89 -1.12
C SER A 81 8.91 -9.45 -0.82
N TRP A 82 7.61 -9.20 -0.73
CA TRP A 82 7.06 -7.86 -0.62
C TRP A 82 5.91 -7.83 0.37
N MET A 83 5.69 -6.67 0.96
CA MET A 83 4.59 -6.43 1.90
C MET A 83 3.80 -5.20 1.46
N VAL A 84 2.48 -5.31 1.51
CA VAL A 84 1.58 -4.20 1.20
C VAL A 84 0.45 -4.19 2.22
N PHE A 85 0.16 -3.03 2.77
CA PHE A 85 -1.04 -2.87 3.59
C PHE A 85 -1.61 -1.47 3.41
N ALA A 86 -2.90 -1.33 3.68
CA ALA A 86 -3.58 -0.05 3.65
C ALA A 86 -3.80 0.45 5.07
N PHE A 87 -3.76 1.75 5.27
CA PHE A 87 -4.04 2.34 6.57
C PHE A 87 -4.75 3.68 6.42
N ALA A 88 -5.48 4.05 7.47
CA ALA A 88 -6.19 5.32 7.53
C ALA A 88 -5.63 6.15 8.67
N GLU A 89 -5.29 7.40 8.38
CA GLU A 89 -4.97 8.34 9.43
C GLU A 89 -6.28 8.83 10.04
N GLY A 90 -6.40 8.75 11.36
CA GLY A 90 -7.59 9.21 12.05
C GLY A 90 -7.79 10.71 11.86
N GLY A 91 -8.84 11.09 11.14
CA GLY A 91 -9.19 12.49 10.96
C GLY A 91 -9.88 13.04 12.20
N LEU A 92 -9.56 14.29 12.56
CA LEU A 92 -10.22 14.98 13.66
C LEU A 92 -11.73 15.07 13.43
N LEU A 93 -12.14 15.25 12.18
CA LEU A 93 -13.55 15.36 11.81
C LEU A 93 -14.35 14.08 12.07
N SER A 94 -13.76 12.92 11.84
CA SER A 94 -14.45 11.66 12.11
C SER A 94 -14.70 11.43 13.60
N ARG A 95 -13.83 11.98 14.45
CA ARG A 95 -14.02 11.94 15.91
C ARG A 95 -15.12 12.89 16.36
N ILE A 96 -15.17 14.07 15.76
CA ILE A 96 -16.16 15.11 16.10
C ILE A 96 -17.56 14.65 15.77
N PHE A 97 -17.76 14.00 14.63
CA PHE A 97 -19.08 13.55 14.21
C PHE A 97 -19.49 12.19 14.78
N GLY A 98 -18.63 11.57 15.58
CA GLY A 98 -18.96 10.32 16.26
C GLY A 98 -19.15 9.11 15.34
N ARG A 99 -18.82 9.25 14.05
CA ARG A 99 -18.96 8.20 13.06
C ARG A 99 -17.64 8.03 12.31
N ASP A 100 -16.88 7.04 12.71
CA ASP A 100 -15.69 6.67 11.97
C ASP A 100 -16.03 5.56 10.98
N LYS A 101 -16.24 5.93 9.72
CA LYS A 101 -16.48 5.00 8.62
C LYS A 101 -15.21 4.69 7.85
N SER A 102 -14.05 5.08 8.37
CA SER A 102 -12.78 4.80 7.72
C SER A 102 -12.56 3.30 7.52
N GLY A 103 -13.14 2.47 8.38
CA GLY A 103 -13.09 1.02 8.25
C GLY A 103 -13.68 0.50 6.95
N GLU A 104 -14.82 1.05 6.52
CA GLU A 104 -15.45 0.66 5.25
C GLU A 104 -14.61 1.10 4.06
N ALA A 105 -14.12 2.35 4.09
CA ALA A 105 -13.27 2.88 3.04
C ALA A 105 -11.96 2.08 2.96
N LEU A 106 -11.40 1.73 4.10
CA LEU A 106 -10.16 0.96 4.20
C LEU A 106 -10.34 -0.45 3.64
N ASN A 107 -11.46 -1.12 3.98
CA ASN A 107 -11.75 -2.45 3.48
C ASN A 107 -11.95 -2.45 1.96
N SER A 108 -12.59 -1.41 1.43
CA SER A 108 -12.78 -1.25 0.00
C SER A 108 -11.44 -1.05 -0.72
N LEU A 109 -10.56 -0.23 -0.15
CA LEU A 109 -9.24 -0.01 -0.72
C LEU A 109 -8.40 -1.30 -0.67
N TYR A 110 -8.42 -1.99 0.46
CA TYR A 110 -7.72 -3.26 0.62
C TYR A 110 -8.17 -4.28 -0.44
N ALA A 111 -9.47 -4.39 -0.66
CA ALA A 111 -10.02 -5.29 -1.68
C ALA A 111 -9.53 -4.92 -3.09
N SER A 112 -9.44 -3.62 -3.39
CA SER A 112 -8.92 -3.15 -4.68
C SER A 112 -7.44 -3.50 -4.85
N VAL A 113 -6.63 -3.31 -3.80
CA VAL A 113 -5.22 -3.68 -3.80
C VAL A 113 -5.06 -5.17 -4.05
N ARG A 114 -5.82 -5.98 -3.31
CA ARG A 114 -5.76 -7.43 -3.45
C ARG A 114 -6.12 -7.89 -4.86
N ARG A 115 -7.15 -7.29 -5.46
CA ARG A 115 -7.53 -7.61 -6.85
C ARG A 115 -6.42 -7.30 -7.83
N CYS A 116 -5.73 -6.17 -7.66
CA CYS A 116 -4.60 -5.81 -8.52
C CYS A 116 -3.48 -6.85 -8.42
N LEU A 117 -3.16 -7.28 -7.21
CA LEU A 117 -2.11 -8.28 -6.99
C LEU A 117 -2.51 -9.65 -7.53
N GLU A 118 -3.75 -10.06 -7.32
CA GLU A 118 -4.25 -11.36 -7.81
C GLU A 118 -4.30 -11.44 -9.33
N ALA A 119 -4.52 -10.30 -9.99
CA ALA A 119 -4.58 -10.24 -11.45
C ALA A 119 -3.19 -10.22 -12.10
N GLU A 120 -2.12 -9.99 -11.34
CA GLU A 120 -0.76 -9.91 -11.90
C GLU A 120 -0.08 -11.27 -11.86
N SER A 121 0.22 -11.81 -13.03
CA SER A 121 0.78 -13.17 -13.17
C SER A 121 2.15 -13.33 -12.50
N SER A 122 2.93 -12.24 -12.36
CA SER A 122 4.25 -12.28 -11.72
C SER A 122 4.15 -12.36 -10.19
N VAL A 123 2.98 -12.14 -9.62
CA VAL A 123 2.76 -12.18 -8.18
C VAL A 123 2.29 -13.57 -7.77
N THR A 124 3.00 -14.17 -6.82
CA THR A 124 2.70 -15.52 -6.32
C THR A 124 2.73 -15.54 -4.79
N GLY A 125 2.13 -16.57 -4.22
CA GLY A 125 2.21 -16.79 -2.78
C GLY A 125 1.51 -15.74 -1.93
N ILE A 126 0.45 -15.11 -2.44
CA ILE A 126 -0.28 -14.08 -1.69
C ILE A 126 -0.88 -14.68 -0.43
N ARG A 127 -0.54 -14.06 0.72
CA ARG A 127 -1.08 -14.45 2.02
C ARG A 127 -1.28 -13.24 2.90
N GLU A 128 -2.16 -13.37 3.88
CA GLU A 128 -2.43 -12.29 4.84
C GLU A 128 -1.70 -12.53 6.14
N GLU A 129 -1.17 -11.44 6.71
CA GLU A 129 -0.64 -11.41 8.07
C GLU A 129 -1.34 -10.29 8.84
N ALA A 130 -1.45 -10.47 10.14
CA ALA A 130 -2.14 -9.51 11.00
C ALA A 130 -1.37 -8.18 11.12
#